data_2dc50099aaf726ef9712ebae2a219897
#
_entry.id   2dc50099aaf726ef9712ebae2a219897
#
_cell.length_a   1.000
_cell.length_b   1.000
_cell.length_c   1.000
_cell.angle_alpha   90.00
_cell.angle_beta   90.00
_cell.angle_gamma   90.00
#
_symmetry.space_group_name_H-M   'P 1'
#
loop_
_entity.id
_entity.type
_entity.pdbx_description
1 polymer ?
#
loop_
_entity_poly.entity_id
_entity_poly.type
_entity_poly.pdbx_seq_one_letter_code
_entity_poly.pdbx_strand_id
1 'polypeptide(L)'
;MRERYKSASREIIVPFDIEIELNDVTFTIPQRGDKKKLLELSLLNVKQYKADRMKQAEKLNPEQRSMRLMKEIQQELHLDRLPMQIECFDNSNIQGTDAVAACVVFKKAKPSKSDYRKYNIKTVVGADDYASMKEVVRRRYQRAIEEESPLPDLI
;
A
#
# COMPACT_ATOMS: atom_id res chain seq x y z
N MET A 1 25.81 -19.56 -10.38
CA MET A 1 26.44 -18.26 -10.06
C MET A 1 27.95 -18.25 -10.22
N ARG A 2 28.69 -19.21 -9.65
CA ARG A 2 30.16 -19.28 -9.77
C ARG A 2 30.63 -19.27 -11.23
N GLU A 3 30.05 -20.11 -12.09
CA GLU A 3 30.34 -20.17 -13.52
C GLU A 3 30.08 -18.82 -14.22
N ARG A 4 28.94 -18.20 -13.94
CA ARG A 4 28.57 -16.91 -14.52
C ARG A 4 29.56 -15.80 -14.21
N TYR A 5 30.12 -15.80 -13.00
CA TYR A 5 31.08 -14.78 -12.54
C TYR A 5 32.52 -15.27 -12.53
N LYS A 6 32.80 -16.47 -13.07
CA LYS A 6 34.13 -17.08 -13.14
C LYS A 6 34.86 -17.07 -11.77
N SER A 7 34.12 -17.29 -10.68
CA SER A 7 34.64 -17.19 -9.33
C SER A 7 35.47 -18.41 -8.99
N ALA A 8 36.73 -18.20 -8.62
CA ALA A 8 37.67 -19.22 -8.11
C ALA A 8 37.74 -19.28 -6.57
N SER A 9 36.81 -18.60 -5.88
CA SER A 9 36.80 -18.57 -4.40
C SER A 9 36.60 -19.95 -3.82
N ARG A 10 37.42 -20.30 -2.82
CA ARG A 10 37.32 -21.56 -2.06
C ARG A 10 36.44 -21.42 -0.83
N GLU A 11 35.99 -20.22 -0.50
CA GLU A 11 35.10 -19.93 0.62
C GLU A 11 33.86 -19.22 0.14
N ILE A 12 32.69 -19.66 0.61
CA ILE A 12 31.38 -19.00 0.37
C ILE A 12 30.76 -18.67 1.71
N ILE A 13 30.44 -17.39 1.91
CA ILE A 13 29.77 -16.91 3.12
C ILE A 13 28.26 -17.06 2.93
N VAL A 14 27.62 -17.73 3.90
CA VAL A 14 26.18 -18.04 3.84
C VAL A 14 25.48 -17.64 5.14
N PRO A 15 24.18 -17.31 5.12
CA PRO A 15 23.43 -16.90 6.30
C PRO A 15 22.94 -18.06 7.19
N PHE A 16 22.87 -19.27 6.63
CA PHE A 16 22.40 -20.49 7.29
C PHE A 16 23.14 -21.69 6.72
N ASP A 17 23.00 -22.84 7.37
CA ASP A 17 23.58 -24.08 6.91
C ASP A 17 22.96 -24.55 5.58
N ILE A 18 23.79 -25.05 4.68
CA ILE A 18 23.40 -25.49 3.34
C ILE A 18 23.93 -26.92 3.14
N GLU A 19 23.02 -27.85 2.93
CA GLU A 19 23.31 -29.25 2.65
C GLU A 19 23.74 -29.49 1.17
N ILE A 20 24.71 -28.70 0.71
CA ILE A 20 25.27 -28.83 -0.64
C ILE A 20 26.76 -29.02 -0.53
N GLU A 21 27.24 -30.14 -1.04
CA GLU A 21 28.68 -30.39 -1.20
C GLU A 21 29.16 -29.86 -2.54
N LEU A 22 30.13 -28.96 -2.50
CA LEU A 22 30.87 -28.49 -3.68
C LEU A 22 32.34 -28.84 -3.50
N ASN A 23 32.92 -29.47 -4.52
CA ASN A 23 34.34 -29.80 -4.50
C ASN A 23 35.18 -28.52 -4.31
N ASP A 24 36.15 -28.58 -3.38
CA ASP A 24 37.08 -27.48 -3.06
C ASP A 24 36.42 -26.17 -2.55
N VAL A 25 35.24 -26.24 -1.94
CA VAL A 25 34.55 -25.07 -1.38
C VAL A 25 34.11 -25.32 0.05
N THR A 26 34.40 -24.35 0.91
CA THR A 26 33.95 -24.33 2.30
C THR A 26 32.84 -23.30 2.45
N PHE A 27 31.73 -23.70 3.09
CA PHE A 27 30.67 -22.78 3.49
C PHE A 27 30.92 -22.24 4.89
N THR A 28 30.84 -20.93 5.06
CA THR A 28 31.12 -20.28 6.36
C THR A 28 29.89 -19.45 6.77
N ILE A 29 29.41 -19.68 8.00
CA ILE A 29 28.36 -18.86 8.64
C ILE A 29 29.07 -17.92 9.62
N PRO A 30 29.29 -16.65 9.24
CA PRO A 30 30.05 -15.73 10.09
C PRO A 30 29.20 -15.20 11.23
N GLN A 31 29.74 -15.23 12.44
CA GLN A 31 29.08 -14.69 13.63
C GLN A 31 29.51 -13.25 13.95
N ARG A 32 30.70 -12.84 13.56
CA ARG A 32 31.30 -11.53 13.85
C ARG A 32 32.37 -11.13 12.83
N GLY A 33 32.82 -9.89 12.90
CA GLY A 33 33.92 -9.36 12.06
C GLY A 33 33.50 -9.03 10.64
N ASP A 34 34.47 -8.84 9.74
CA ASP A 34 34.23 -8.31 8.38
C ASP A 34 33.45 -9.27 7.51
N LYS A 35 33.58 -10.58 7.67
CA LYS A 35 32.74 -11.55 6.96
C LYS A 35 31.27 -11.41 7.31
N LYS A 36 30.94 -11.08 8.58
CA LYS A 36 29.57 -10.83 9.00
C LYS A 36 29.03 -9.55 8.35
N LYS A 37 29.81 -8.48 8.31
CA LYS A 37 29.44 -7.24 7.63
C LYS A 37 29.20 -7.44 6.14
N LEU A 38 30.03 -8.23 5.46
CA LEU A 38 29.84 -8.58 4.05
C LEU A 38 28.55 -9.37 3.82
N LEU A 39 28.22 -10.31 4.72
CA LEU A 39 26.97 -11.05 4.67
C LEU A 39 25.76 -10.11 4.82
N GLU A 40 25.81 -9.21 5.80
CA GLU A 40 24.74 -8.22 6.03
C GLU A 40 24.55 -7.29 4.82
N LEU A 41 25.65 -6.82 4.22
CA LEU A 41 25.59 -6.04 2.98
C LEU A 41 24.96 -6.84 1.83
N SER A 42 25.35 -8.11 1.68
CA SER A 42 24.75 -8.99 0.66
C SER A 42 23.25 -9.18 0.87
N LEU A 43 22.81 -9.38 2.12
CA LEU A 43 21.39 -9.52 2.45
C LEU A 43 20.62 -8.23 2.18
N LEU A 44 21.22 -7.06 2.46
CA LEU A 44 20.64 -5.77 2.13
C LEU A 44 20.45 -5.63 0.61
N ASN A 45 21.46 -5.96 -0.17
CA ASN A 45 21.41 -5.93 -1.63
C ASN A 45 20.33 -6.87 -2.19
N VAL A 46 20.16 -8.05 -1.61
CA VAL A 46 19.08 -8.99 -2.02
C VAL A 46 17.71 -8.41 -1.72
N LYS A 47 17.52 -7.78 -0.55
CA LYS A 47 16.26 -7.09 -0.20
C LYS A 47 15.96 -5.96 -1.20
N GLN A 48 16.96 -5.14 -1.51
CA GLN A 48 16.82 -4.05 -2.49
C GLN A 48 16.48 -4.59 -3.88
N TYR A 49 17.20 -5.60 -4.36
CA TYR A 49 16.92 -6.23 -5.64
C TYR A 49 15.49 -6.79 -5.72
N LYS A 50 15.04 -7.46 -4.66
CA LYS A 50 13.66 -7.97 -4.57
C LYS A 50 12.65 -6.82 -4.68
N ALA A 51 12.86 -5.72 -3.95
CA ALA A 51 11.99 -4.55 -3.99
C ALA A 51 11.94 -3.91 -5.39
N ASP A 52 13.09 -3.78 -6.05
CA ASP A 52 13.17 -3.21 -7.40
C ASP A 52 12.50 -4.10 -8.46
N ARG A 53 12.67 -5.42 -8.36
CA ARG A 53 11.98 -6.38 -9.22
C ARG A 53 10.46 -6.34 -9.03
N MET A 54 9.99 -6.21 -7.78
CA MET A 54 8.57 -6.04 -7.50
C MET A 54 8.03 -4.74 -8.10
N LYS A 55 8.72 -3.61 -7.93
CA LYS A 55 8.33 -2.33 -8.54
C LYS A 55 8.27 -2.40 -10.06
N GLN A 56 9.23 -3.10 -10.69
CA GLN A 56 9.21 -3.31 -12.14
C GLN A 56 8.02 -4.16 -12.59
N ALA A 57 7.74 -5.27 -11.90
CA ALA A 57 6.59 -6.13 -12.19
C ALA A 57 5.26 -5.36 -12.04
N GLU A 58 5.13 -4.50 -11.03
CA GLU A 58 3.96 -3.66 -10.81
C GLU A 58 3.76 -2.59 -11.90
N LYS A 59 4.85 -2.05 -12.45
CA LYS A 59 4.76 -1.15 -13.61
C LYS A 59 4.27 -1.86 -14.86
N LEU A 60 4.65 -3.12 -15.04
CA LEU A 60 4.24 -3.95 -16.18
C LEU A 60 2.81 -4.47 -16.03
N ASN A 61 2.31 -4.64 -14.81
CA ASN A 61 0.96 -5.13 -14.54
C ASN A 61 0.25 -4.29 -13.46
N PRO A 62 -0.34 -3.12 -13.83
CA PRO A 62 -1.04 -2.23 -12.90
C PRO A 62 -2.26 -2.85 -12.23
N GLU A 63 -2.89 -3.85 -12.84
CA GLU A 63 -4.05 -4.55 -12.27
C GLU A 63 -3.63 -5.43 -11.09
N GLN A 64 -2.50 -6.10 -11.23
CA GLN A 64 -1.94 -6.93 -10.15
C GLN A 64 -1.58 -6.08 -8.92
N ARG A 65 -1.04 -4.87 -9.14
CA ARG A 65 -0.80 -3.90 -8.07
C ARG A 65 -2.10 -3.50 -7.37
N SER A 66 -3.12 -3.13 -8.13
CA SER A 66 -4.42 -2.74 -7.59
C SER A 66 -5.04 -3.87 -6.76
N MET A 67 -4.99 -5.10 -7.27
CA MET A 67 -5.50 -6.27 -6.56
C MET A 67 -4.74 -6.52 -5.24
N ARG A 68 -3.41 -6.38 -5.25
CA ARG A 68 -2.60 -6.52 -4.03
C ARG A 68 -2.99 -5.48 -2.98
N LEU A 69 -3.08 -4.20 -3.35
CA LEU A 69 -3.48 -3.12 -2.44
C LEU A 69 -4.86 -3.37 -1.82
N MET A 70 -5.84 -3.80 -2.62
CA MET A 70 -7.17 -4.12 -2.09
C MET A 70 -7.15 -5.30 -1.10
N LYS A 71 -6.31 -6.32 -1.35
CA LYS A 71 -6.13 -7.44 -0.42
C LYS A 71 -5.44 -7.01 0.87
N GLU A 72 -4.43 -6.15 0.80
CA GLU A 72 -3.75 -5.58 1.97
C GLU A 72 -4.75 -4.80 2.84
N ILE A 73 -5.57 -3.92 2.23
CA ILE A 73 -6.63 -3.18 2.95
C ILE A 73 -7.66 -4.14 3.57
N GLN A 74 -8.10 -5.14 2.83
CA GLN A 74 -9.03 -6.15 3.33
C GLN A 74 -8.49 -6.85 4.58
N GLN A 75 -7.24 -7.26 4.57
CA GLN A 75 -6.60 -7.97 5.68
C GLN A 75 -6.39 -7.05 6.89
N GLU A 76 -5.86 -5.85 6.70
CA GLU A 76 -5.58 -4.90 7.78
C GLU A 76 -6.86 -4.41 8.49
N LEU A 77 -7.94 -4.22 7.73
CA LEU A 77 -9.22 -3.75 8.25
C LEU A 77 -10.23 -4.88 8.54
N HIS A 78 -9.82 -6.14 8.37
CA HIS A 78 -10.65 -7.33 8.59
C HIS A 78 -12.01 -7.28 7.85
N LEU A 79 -11.97 -6.83 6.57
CA LEU A 79 -13.19 -6.73 5.76
C LEU A 79 -13.60 -8.09 5.22
N ASP A 80 -14.90 -8.36 5.18
CA ASP A 80 -15.45 -9.62 4.64
C ASP A 80 -15.21 -9.78 3.15
N ARG A 81 -15.09 -8.67 2.42
CA ARG A 81 -14.89 -8.65 0.97
C ARG A 81 -13.86 -7.61 0.54
N LEU A 82 -13.34 -7.76 -0.69
CA LEU A 82 -12.42 -6.78 -1.27
C LEU A 82 -13.09 -5.41 -1.43
N PRO A 83 -12.47 -4.32 -0.98
CA PRO A 83 -13.02 -2.97 -1.12
C PRO A 83 -12.85 -2.47 -2.56
N MET A 84 -13.82 -2.80 -3.42
CA MET A 84 -13.81 -2.40 -4.84
C MET A 84 -14.08 -0.91 -5.02
N GLN A 85 -14.91 -0.32 -4.15
CA GLN A 85 -15.19 1.11 -4.09
C GLN A 85 -14.94 1.63 -2.68
N ILE A 86 -14.06 2.62 -2.58
CA ILE A 86 -13.70 3.30 -1.33
C ILE A 86 -14.04 4.76 -1.46
N GLU A 87 -14.71 5.33 -0.47
CA GLU A 87 -14.98 6.76 -0.37
C GLU A 87 -14.28 7.34 0.86
N CYS A 88 -13.66 8.49 0.70
CA CYS A 88 -13.00 9.18 1.80
C CYS A 88 -13.47 10.63 1.85
N PHE A 89 -13.76 11.11 3.05
CA PHE A 89 -14.28 12.46 3.28
C PHE A 89 -13.26 13.28 4.07
N ASP A 90 -13.18 14.55 3.73
CA ASP A 90 -12.36 15.53 4.43
C ASP A 90 -13.10 16.86 4.51
N ASN A 91 -13.01 17.53 5.67
CA ASN A 91 -13.59 18.84 5.92
C ASN A 91 -12.51 19.91 5.95
N SER A 92 -12.86 21.07 5.43
CA SER A 92 -12.03 22.28 5.58
C SER A 92 -12.92 23.47 5.88
N ASN A 93 -12.50 24.31 6.83
CA ASN A 93 -13.15 25.57 7.12
C ASN A 93 -12.10 26.67 7.32
N ILE A 94 -12.48 27.91 7.06
CA ILE A 94 -11.65 29.08 7.33
C ILE A 94 -12.23 29.77 8.56
N GLN A 95 -11.69 29.42 9.75
CA GLN A 95 -12.10 30.01 11.04
C GLN A 95 -13.63 29.98 11.27
N GLY A 96 -14.29 28.90 10.86
CA GLY A 96 -15.73 28.72 11.02
C GLY A 96 -16.62 29.36 9.94
N THR A 97 -16.01 29.93 8.89
CA THR A 97 -16.71 30.46 7.72
C THR A 97 -16.43 29.60 6.48
N ASP A 98 -17.36 29.62 5.54
CA ASP A 98 -17.23 28.92 4.24
C ASP A 98 -16.82 27.45 4.36
N ALA A 99 -17.37 26.74 5.33
CA ALA A 99 -17.07 25.35 5.58
C ALA A 99 -17.44 24.50 4.34
N VAL A 100 -16.45 23.74 3.87
CA VAL A 100 -16.57 22.86 2.73
C VAL A 100 -16.07 21.45 3.08
N ALA A 101 -16.61 20.45 2.39
CA ALA A 101 -16.09 19.09 2.48
C ALA A 101 -15.87 18.52 1.08
N ALA A 102 -14.93 17.62 0.98
CA ALA A 102 -14.64 16.85 -0.21
C ALA A 102 -14.94 15.37 0.03
N CYS A 103 -15.50 14.71 -0.98
CA CYS A 103 -15.58 13.26 -1.07
C CYS A 103 -14.70 12.83 -2.25
N VAL A 104 -13.68 12.05 -1.98
CA VAL A 104 -12.84 11.41 -2.99
C VAL A 104 -13.23 9.95 -3.11
N VAL A 105 -13.20 9.44 -4.34
CA VAL A 105 -13.66 8.08 -4.66
C VAL A 105 -12.54 7.31 -5.33
N PHE A 106 -12.29 6.11 -4.83
CA PHE A 106 -11.40 5.15 -5.46
C PHE A 106 -12.20 3.94 -5.92
N LYS A 107 -11.96 3.50 -7.16
CA LYS A 107 -12.53 2.28 -7.72
C LYS A 107 -11.40 1.36 -8.14
N LYS A 108 -11.40 0.12 -7.65
CA LYS A 108 -10.33 -0.86 -7.91
C LYS A 108 -8.93 -0.29 -7.59
N ALA A 109 -8.82 0.35 -6.42
CA ALA A 109 -7.60 1.03 -5.94
C ALA A 109 -7.05 2.14 -6.86
N LYS A 110 -7.88 2.71 -7.75
CA LYS A 110 -7.52 3.84 -8.62
C LYS A 110 -8.43 5.03 -8.35
N PRO A 111 -7.91 6.27 -8.35
CA PRO A 111 -8.74 7.46 -8.19
C PRO A 111 -9.79 7.57 -9.30
N SER A 112 -11.06 7.72 -8.94
CA SER A 112 -12.16 7.94 -9.86
C SER A 112 -12.59 9.41 -9.79
N LYS A 113 -11.85 10.30 -10.46
CA LYS A 113 -12.00 11.75 -10.36
C LYS A 113 -13.40 12.24 -10.80
N SER A 114 -14.05 11.56 -11.72
CA SER A 114 -15.42 11.85 -12.16
C SER A 114 -16.45 11.70 -11.04
N ASP A 115 -16.15 10.86 -10.04
CA ASP A 115 -17.04 10.58 -8.92
C ASP A 115 -16.77 11.46 -7.70
N TYR A 116 -15.71 12.28 -7.74
CA TYR A 116 -15.38 13.22 -6.67
C TYR A 116 -16.51 14.24 -6.51
N ARG A 117 -16.80 14.61 -5.28
CA ARG A 117 -17.83 15.62 -4.96
C ARG A 117 -17.31 16.63 -3.94
N LYS A 118 -17.71 17.88 -4.13
CA LYS A 118 -17.52 18.96 -3.17
C LYS A 118 -18.87 19.30 -2.54
N TYR A 119 -18.89 19.52 -1.25
CA TYR A 119 -20.07 19.87 -0.49
C TYR A 119 -19.82 21.19 0.22
N ASN A 120 -20.72 22.16 0.03
CA ASN A 120 -20.80 23.31 0.91
C ASN A 120 -21.64 22.90 2.12
N ILE A 121 -21.15 23.16 3.32
CA ILE A 121 -21.86 22.92 4.56
C ILE A 121 -22.98 23.96 4.66
N LYS A 122 -24.20 23.54 5.03
CA LYS A 122 -25.39 24.38 5.00
C LYS A 122 -26.04 24.58 6.37
N THR A 123 -25.95 23.58 7.25
CA THR A 123 -26.74 23.56 8.49
C THR A 123 -25.90 23.78 9.74
N VAL A 124 -24.57 23.73 9.62
CA VAL A 124 -23.64 23.89 10.74
C VAL A 124 -23.13 25.31 10.77
N VAL A 125 -23.24 25.97 11.91
CA VAL A 125 -22.72 27.32 12.17
C VAL A 125 -21.50 27.18 13.07
N GLY A 126 -20.40 27.81 12.67
CA GLY A 126 -19.13 27.76 13.43
C GLY A 126 -18.23 26.57 13.05
N ALA A 127 -17.18 26.36 13.86
CA ALA A 127 -16.15 25.35 13.62
C ALA A 127 -16.53 24.03 14.32
N ASP A 128 -17.53 23.32 13.80
CA ASP A 128 -17.93 21.99 14.26
C ASP A 128 -17.68 20.97 13.14
N ASP A 129 -16.50 20.35 13.17
CA ASP A 129 -16.08 19.38 12.15
C ASP A 129 -16.90 18.10 12.21
N TYR A 130 -17.36 17.68 13.40
CA TYR A 130 -18.18 16.50 13.55
C TYR A 130 -19.58 16.68 12.94
N ALA A 131 -20.25 17.79 13.26
CA ALA A 131 -21.56 18.11 12.70
C ALA A 131 -21.47 18.30 11.17
N SER A 132 -20.42 18.95 10.69
CA SER A 132 -20.15 19.14 9.26
C SER A 132 -19.97 17.81 8.53
N MET A 133 -19.18 16.90 9.08
CA MET A 133 -19.00 15.57 8.52
C MET A 133 -20.29 14.77 8.50
N LYS A 134 -21.06 14.81 9.59
CA LYS A 134 -22.38 14.16 9.69
C LYS A 134 -23.34 14.66 8.62
N GLU A 135 -23.39 15.97 8.37
CA GLU A 135 -24.22 16.55 7.31
C GLU A 135 -23.84 16.01 5.94
N VAL A 136 -22.53 16.01 5.62
CA VAL A 136 -22.02 15.61 4.30
C VAL A 136 -22.26 14.14 4.03
N VAL A 137 -21.90 13.28 4.98
CA VAL A 137 -22.08 11.82 4.88
C VAL A 137 -23.56 11.48 4.71
N ARG A 138 -24.44 12.10 5.52
CA ARG A 138 -25.88 11.91 5.38
C ARG A 138 -26.39 12.32 4.00
N ARG A 139 -26.04 13.51 3.51
CA ARG A 139 -26.45 14.01 2.17
C ARG A 139 -25.94 13.10 1.06
N ARG A 140 -24.71 12.60 1.17
CA ARG A 140 -24.12 11.69 0.18
C ARG A 140 -24.93 10.39 0.07
N TYR A 141 -25.17 9.73 1.19
CA TYR A 141 -25.79 8.40 1.17
C TYR A 141 -27.31 8.43 1.09
N GLN A 142 -27.96 9.47 1.59
CA GLN A 142 -29.37 9.66 1.32
C GLN A 142 -29.62 9.77 -0.19
N ARG A 143 -28.84 10.59 -0.88
CA ARG A 143 -28.92 10.71 -2.33
C ARG A 143 -28.59 9.40 -3.06
N ALA A 144 -27.56 8.67 -2.61
CA ALA A 144 -27.21 7.40 -3.21
C ALA A 144 -28.35 6.38 -3.09
N ILE A 145 -29.06 6.36 -1.96
CA ILE A 145 -30.24 5.50 -1.76
C ILE A 145 -31.40 5.94 -2.66
N GLU A 146 -31.70 7.23 -2.74
CA GLU A 146 -32.77 7.78 -3.59
C GLU A 146 -32.53 7.50 -5.08
N GLU A 147 -31.26 7.52 -5.52
CA GLU A 147 -30.84 7.25 -6.90
C GLU A 147 -30.56 5.75 -7.16
N GLU A 148 -30.79 4.88 -6.17
CA GLU A 148 -30.46 3.43 -6.23
C GLU A 148 -29.02 3.16 -6.67
N SER A 149 -28.11 4.10 -6.35
CA SER A 149 -26.68 3.99 -6.68
C SER A 149 -25.98 2.99 -5.74
N PRO A 150 -24.98 2.22 -6.23
CA PRO A 150 -24.27 1.30 -5.38
C PRO A 150 -23.53 2.04 -4.25
N LEU A 151 -23.63 1.49 -3.03
CA LEU A 151 -22.91 1.99 -1.88
C LEU A 151 -21.43 1.53 -1.92
N PRO A 152 -20.51 2.30 -1.33
CA PRO A 152 -19.11 1.88 -1.25
C PRO A 152 -18.91 0.67 -0.34
N ASP A 153 -17.81 -0.03 -0.55
CA ASP A 153 -17.41 -1.16 0.31
C ASP A 153 -16.69 -0.70 1.58
N LEU A 154 -16.13 0.53 1.54
CA LEU A 154 -15.40 1.15 2.64
C LEU A 154 -15.57 2.67 2.61
N ILE A 155 -15.71 3.27 3.79
CA ILE A 155 -15.79 4.72 4.01
C ILE A 155 -14.67 5.12 4.98
#